data_5fe9798693eeb3ba445c8a692c9e4b6d
#
_entry.id   5fe9798693eeb3ba445c8a692c9e4b6d
#
_cell.length_a   1.000
_cell.length_b   1.000
_cell.length_c   1.000
_cell.angle_alpha   90.00
_cell.angle_beta   90.00
_cell.angle_gamma   90.00
#
_symmetry.space_group_name_H-M   'P 1'
#
loop_
_entity.id
_entity.type
_entity.pdbx_description
1 polymer ?
#
loop_
_entity_poly.entity_id
_entity_poly.type
_entity_poly.pdbx_seq_one_letter_code
_entity_poly.pdbx_strand_id
1 'polypeptide(L)'
;MTSKHLKTLLVIFIVLAVGIGFLLYPKSATPPSITQAQKTLMLISDRCAGISENSVADKKAIVAFQELEIQGNKANVVVSCMRDNGYVQNPAWLQYAQPIAKKDAEKNHVSVDEALTALARHDMLILNEEKDRPIYWVKIK
;
A
#
# COMPACT_ATOMS: atom_id res chain seq x y z
N MET A 1 -26.07 6.34 56.30
CA MET A 1 -25.02 6.92 55.47
C MET A 1 -25.62 8.19 54.82
N THR A 2 -25.09 9.35 55.16
CA THR A 2 -25.68 10.63 54.72
C THR A 2 -25.39 10.87 53.23
N SER A 3 -26.34 11.40 52.50
CA SER A 3 -26.30 11.75 51.05
C SER A 3 -25.01 12.48 50.63
N LYS A 4 -24.35 13.18 51.54
CA LYS A 4 -23.09 13.90 51.29
C LYS A 4 -21.92 12.94 51.03
N HIS A 5 -21.78 11.86 51.78
CA HIS A 5 -20.69 10.90 51.57
C HIS A 5 -20.80 10.12 50.27
N LEU A 6 -22.04 9.85 49.82
CA LEU A 6 -22.28 9.17 48.54
C LEU A 6 -21.87 10.04 47.35
N LYS A 7 -22.15 11.35 47.41
CA LYS A 7 -21.73 12.31 46.37
C LYS A 7 -20.21 12.47 46.29
N THR A 8 -19.52 12.50 47.43
CA THR A 8 -18.07 12.61 47.52
C THR A 8 -17.37 11.36 46.96
N LEU A 9 -17.90 10.16 47.29
CA LEU A 9 -17.39 8.91 46.74
C LEU A 9 -17.54 8.83 45.22
N LEU A 10 -18.68 9.29 44.68
CA LEU A 10 -18.95 9.27 43.24
C LEU A 10 -18.00 10.20 42.48
N VAL A 11 -17.69 11.37 43.02
CA VAL A 11 -16.72 12.30 42.40
C VAL A 11 -15.31 11.72 42.39
N ILE A 12 -14.87 11.08 43.48
CA ILE A 12 -13.56 10.42 43.57
C ILE A 12 -13.46 9.28 42.53
N PHE A 13 -14.52 8.49 42.35
CA PHE A 13 -14.54 7.40 41.35
C PHE A 13 -14.44 7.92 39.92
N ILE A 14 -15.11 9.03 39.60
CA ILE A 14 -15.03 9.65 38.25
C ILE A 14 -13.63 10.19 37.98
N VAL A 15 -13.00 10.84 38.94
CA VAL A 15 -11.63 11.38 38.79
C VAL A 15 -10.60 10.27 38.59
N LEU A 16 -10.74 9.16 39.35
CA LEU A 16 -9.89 7.96 39.21
C LEU A 16 -10.10 7.29 37.85
N ALA A 17 -11.33 7.14 37.39
CA ALA A 17 -11.62 6.54 36.08
C ALA A 17 -11.06 7.37 34.89
N VAL A 18 -11.15 8.70 34.97
CA VAL A 18 -10.58 9.60 33.96
C VAL A 18 -9.05 9.55 33.99
N GLY A 19 -8.44 9.51 35.20
CA GLY A 19 -6.99 9.43 35.35
C GLY A 19 -6.40 8.12 34.81
N ILE A 20 -7.06 6.99 35.05
CA ILE A 20 -6.64 5.67 34.52
C ILE A 20 -6.83 5.62 33.00
N GLY A 21 -7.94 6.18 32.46
CA GLY A 21 -8.18 6.26 31.04
C GLY A 21 -7.07 7.05 30.30
N PHE A 22 -6.54 8.10 30.91
CA PHE A 22 -5.46 8.91 30.31
C PHE A 22 -4.10 8.18 30.33
N LEU A 23 -3.86 7.31 31.33
CA LEU A 23 -2.63 6.50 31.44
C LEU A 23 -2.64 5.28 30.50
N LEU A 24 -3.84 4.78 30.15
CA LEU A 24 -4.01 3.62 29.28
C LEU A 24 -4.18 4.00 27.79
N TYR A 25 -4.28 5.30 27.47
CA TYR A 25 -4.29 5.71 26.07
C TYR A 25 -2.94 5.34 25.42
N PRO A 26 -2.92 4.42 24.44
CA PRO A 26 -1.68 4.10 23.76
C PRO A 26 -1.15 5.40 23.14
N LYS A 27 0.06 5.80 23.54
CA LYS A 27 0.79 6.89 22.86
C LYS A 27 0.69 6.62 21.36
N SER A 28 0.02 7.51 20.64
CA SER A 28 -0.06 7.46 19.18
C SER A 28 1.33 7.18 18.65
N ALA A 29 1.55 6.03 18.05
CA ALA A 29 2.83 5.71 17.43
C ALA A 29 3.13 6.85 16.45
N THR A 30 4.22 7.57 16.68
CA THR A 30 4.69 8.61 15.76
C THR A 30 4.78 7.94 14.38
N PRO A 31 4.12 8.45 13.35
CA PRO A 31 4.20 7.83 12.03
C PRO A 31 5.67 7.72 11.64
N PRO A 32 6.12 6.59 11.08
CA PRO A 32 7.52 6.38 10.71
C PRO A 32 7.97 7.55 9.84
N SER A 33 9.11 8.14 10.16
CA SER A 33 9.66 9.25 9.39
C SER A 33 10.01 8.73 7.99
N ILE A 34 9.29 9.22 6.96
CA ILE A 34 9.52 8.87 5.56
C ILE A 34 10.92 9.34 5.18
N THR A 35 11.78 8.43 4.72
CA THR A 35 13.14 8.75 4.29
C THR A 35 13.13 9.61 3.02
N GLN A 36 14.21 10.34 2.75
CA GLN A 36 14.33 11.12 1.51
C GLN A 36 14.25 10.25 0.26
N ALA A 37 14.79 9.03 0.31
CA ALA A 37 14.69 8.06 -0.78
C ALA A 37 13.23 7.64 -1.06
N GLN A 38 12.45 7.38 -0.01
CA GLN A 38 11.03 7.08 -0.14
C GLN A 38 10.23 8.25 -0.71
N LYS A 39 10.50 9.49 -0.26
CA LYS A 39 9.86 10.70 -0.83
C LYS A 39 10.15 10.83 -2.33
N THR A 40 11.39 10.60 -2.73
CA THR A 40 11.78 10.66 -4.15
C THR A 40 11.08 9.56 -4.96
N LEU A 41 11.01 8.33 -4.44
CA LEU A 41 10.31 7.23 -5.08
C LEU A 41 8.82 7.55 -5.26
N MET A 42 8.15 8.06 -4.22
CA MET A 42 6.74 8.45 -4.28
C MET A 42 6.49 9.52 -5.36
N LEU A 43 7.31 10.57 -5.38
CA LEU A 43 7.17 11.66 -6.35
C LEU A 43 7.33 11.18 -7.81
N ILE A 44 8.30 10.29 -8.05
CA ILE A 44 8.54 9.71 -9.38
C ILE A 44 7.40 8.77 -9.77
N SER A 45 6.95 7.92 -8.84
CA SER A 45 5.84 7.01 -9.08
C SER A 45 4.53 7.75 -9.39
N ASP A 46 4.20 8.81 -8.66
CA ASP A 46 3.02 9.65 -8.93
C ASP A 46 3.09 10.28 -10.33
N ARG A 47 4.27 10.77 -10.73
CA ARG A 47 4.49 11.28 -12.09
C ARG A 47 4.27 10.19 -13.13
N CYS A 48 4.85 9.01 -12.94
CA CYS A 48 4.73 7.89 -13.88
C CYS A 48 3.29 7.38 -13.97
N ALA A 49 2.56 7.34 -12.87
CA ALA A 49 1.14 7.02 -12.86
C ALA A 49 0.32 8.05 -13.65
N GLY A 50 0.57 9.34 -13.45
CA GLY A 50 -0.09 10.40 -14.22
C GLY A 50 0.18 10.33 -15.74
N ILE A 51 1.41 10.02 -16.16
CA ILE A 51 1.76 9.78 -17.56
C ILE A 51 0.98 8.57 -18.10
N SER A 52 0.90 7.50 -17.31
CA SER A 52 0.19 6.28 -17.66
C SER A 52 -1.31 6.53 -17.87
N GLU A 53 -1.96 7.25 -16.97
CA GLU A 53 -3.38 7.63 -17.13
C GLU A 53 -3.62 8.46 -18.41
N ASN A 54 -2.77 9.44 -18.64
CA ASN A 54 -2.88 10.29 -19.84
C ASN A 54 -2.64 9.51 -21.15
N SER A 55 -1.84 8.46 -21.13
CA SER A 55 -1.53 7.65 -22.33
C SER A 55 -2.71 6.85 -22.88
N VAL A 56 -3.77 6.71 -22.08
CA VAL A 56 -4.98 5.95 -22.44
C VAL A 56 -6.27 6.77 -22.25
N ALA A 57 -6.16 8.08 -22.03
CA ALA A 57 -7.30 8.93 -21.68
C ALA A 57 -8.39 8.98 -22.78
N ASP A 58 -8.03 8.76 -24.03
CA ASP A 58 -8.92 8.68 -25.19
C ASP A 58 -9.48 7.28 -25.45
N LYS A 59 -8.97 6.25 -24.77
CA LYS A 59 -9.38 4.86 -24.97
C LYS A 59 -10.58 4.53 -24.08
N LYS A 60 -11.58 3.90 -24.69
CA LYS A 60 -12.77 3.40 -23.96
C LYS A 60 -12.91 1.91 -24.24
N ALA A 61 -12.99 1.13 -23.18
CA ALA A 61 -13.31 -0.28 -23.27
C ALA A 61 -14.81 -0.47 -23.49
N ILE A 62 -15.18 -1.26 -24.50
CA ILE A 62 -16.56 -1.69 -24.76
C ILE A 62 -16.75 -3.14 -24.27
N VAL A 63 -15.68 -3.92 -24.28
CA VAL A 63 -15.67 -5.32 -23.84
C VAL A 63 -14.54 -5.56 -22.82
N ALA A 64 -14.69 -6.59 -21.98
CA ALA A 64 -13.74 -6.89 -20.92
C ALA A 64 -12.29 -7.08 -21.39
N PHE A 65 -12.09 -7.63 -22.59
CA PHE A 65 -10.74 -7.79 -23.17
C PHE A 65 -10.04 -6.44 -23.40
N GLN A 66 -10.77 -5.44 -23.89
CA GLN A 66 -10.22 -4.10 -24.11
C GLN A 66 -9.84 -3.42 -22.79
N GLU A 67 -10.59 -3.66 -21.72
CA GLU A 67 -10.22 -3.19 -20.38
C GLU A 67 -8.89 -3.78 -19.93
N LEU A 68 -8.69 -5.08 -20.10
CA LEU A 68 -7.42 -5.75 -19.79
C LEU A 68 -6.25 -5.21 -20.63
N GLU A 69 -6.49 -4.89 -21.92
CA GLU A 69 -5.49 -4.28 -22.78
C GLU A 69 -5.12 -2.87 -22.31
N ILE A 70 -6.11 -2.04 -21.96
CA ILE A 70 -5.88 -0.70 -21.42
C ILE A 70 -5.06 -0.77 -20.13
N GLN A 71 -5.40 -1.66 -19.21
CA GLN A 71 -4.66 -1.87 -17.96
C GLN A 71 -3.24 -2.37 -18.22
N GLY A 72 -3.05 -3.27 -19.19
CA GLY A 72 -1.73 -3.72 -19.65
C GLY A 72 -0.87 -2.58 -20.19
N ASN A 73 -1.45 -1.71 -21.01
CA ASN A 73 -0.78 -0.55 -21.55
C ASN A 73 -0.39 0.45 -20.47
N LYS A 74 -1.27 0.73 -19.50
CA LYS A 74 -0.97 1.56 -18.32
C LYS A 74 0.22 1.00 -17.54
N ALA A 75 0.22 -0.29 -17.23
CA ALA A 75 1.31 -0.93 -16.51
C ALA A 75 2.65 -0.82 -17.25
N ASN A 76 2.66 -1.02 -18.58
CA ASN A 76 3.85 -0.90 -19.41
C ASN A 76 4.41 0.54 -19.39
N VAL A 77 3.55 1.55 -19.44
CA VAL A 77 3.97 2.96 -19.35
C VAL A 77 4.58 3.26 -17.99
N VAL A 78 3.98 2.78 -16.89
CA VAL A 78 4.56 2.94 -15.54
C VAL A 78 5.94 2.29 -15.48
N VAL A 79 6.07 1.04 -15.94
CA VAL A 79 7.35 0.30 -15.92
C VAL A 79 8.43 1.04 -16.72
N SER A 80 8.10 1.52 -17.92
CA SER A 80 9.04 2.27 -18.76
C SER A 80 9.48 3.57 -18.09
N CYS A 81 8.52 4.37 -17.61
CA CYS A 81 8.80 5.62 -16.91
C CYS A 81 9.66 5.41 -15.66
N MET A 82 9.35 4.40 -14.84
CA MET A 82 10.13 4.08 -13.63
C MET A 82 11.55 3.65 -13.99
N ARG A 83 11.73 2.87 -15.06
CA ARG A 83 13.05 2.45 -15.55
C ARG A 83 13.88 3.64 -16.01
N ASP A 84 13.29 4.58 -16.74
CA ASP A 84 13.96 5.81 -17.20
C ASP A 84 14.42 6.69 -16.02
N ASN A 85 13.77 6.57 -14.86
CA ASN A 85 14.15 7.22 -13.61
C ASN A 85 15.09 6.37 -12.73
N GLY A 86 15.59 5.25 -13.24
CA GLY A 86 16.57 4.38 -12.57
C GLY A 86 15.97 3.44 -11.51
N TYR A 87 14.70 3.08 -11.66
CA TYR A 87 14.04 2.08 -10.81
C TYR A 87 13.73 0.81 -11.59
N VAL A 88 13.91 -0.33 -10.95
CA VAL A 88 13.59 -1.66 -11.51
C VAL A 88 12.81 -2.47 -10.49
N GLN A 89 12.24 -3.59 -10.95
CA GLN A 89 11.59 -4.55 -10.07
C GLN A 89 12.55 -5.03 -8.98
N ASN A 90 12.10 -4.98 -7.74
CA ASN A 90 12.87 -5.42 -6.59
C ASN A 90 12.93 -6.97 -6.54
N PRO A 91 14.11 -7.59 -6.56
CA PRO A 91 14.24 -9.04 -6.44
C PRO A 91 13.64 -9.60 -5.14
N ALA A 92 13.69 -8.85 -4.04
CA ALA A 92 13.08 -9.26 -2.78
C ALA A 92 11.55 -9.31 -2.89
N TRP A 93 10.95 -8.37 -3.64
CA TRP A 93 9.51 -8.43 -3.95
C TRP A 93 9.16 -9.67 -4.78
N LEU A 94 9.97 -10.00 -5.78
CA LEU A 94 9.72 -11.19 -6.60
C LEU A 94 9.74 -12.48 -5.78
N GLN A 95 10.69 -12.62 -4.84
CA GLN A 95 10.74 -13.76 -3.93
C GLN A 95 9.51 -13.84 -3.01
N TYR A 96 9.02 -12.70 -2.54
CA TYR A 96 7.79 -12.60 -1.76
C TYR A 96 6.55 -12.94 -2.59
N ALA A 97 6.46 -12.45 -3.82
CA ALA A 97 5.29 -12.56 -4.69
C ALA A 97 5.08 -13.98 -5.28
N GLN A 98 6.16 -14.72 -5.57
CA GLN A 98 6.07 -16.04 -6.19
C GLN A 98 5.17 -17.05 -5.46
N PRO A 99 5.32 -17.28 -4.13
CA PRO A 99 4.45 -18.22 -3.42
C PRO A 99 2.99 -17.77 -3.35
N ILE A 100 2.74 -16.45 -3.36
CA ILE A 100 1.40 -15.86 -3.38
C ILE A 100 0.76 -16.13 -4.75
N ALA A 101 1.47 -15.78 -5.83
CA ALA A 101 1.00 -16.01 -7.20
C ALA A 101 0.71 -17.49 -7.48
N LYS A 102 1.51 -18.42 -6.94
CA LYS A 102 1.25 -19.86 -7.07
C LYS A 102 -0.09 -20.25 -6.43
N LYS A 103 -0.37 -19.79 -5.22
CA LYS A 103 -1.65 -20.05 -4.53
C LYS A 103 -2.84 -19.44 -5.28
N ASP A 104 -2.67 -18.22 -5.79
CA ASP A 104 -3.71 -17.53 -6.55
C ASP A 104 -3.98 -18.20 -7.89
N ALA A 105 -2.94 -18.69 -8.56
CA ALA A 105 -3.05 -19.44 -9.80
C ALA A 105 -3.87 -20.74 -9.61
N GLU A 106 -3.57 -21.49 -8.55
CA GLU A 106 -4.29 -22.72 -8.20
C GLU A 106 -5.78 -22.42 -7.88
N LYS A 107 -6.04 -21.36 -7.11
CA LYS A 107 -7.39 -20.96 -6.70
C LYS A 107 -8.26 -20.48 -7.86
N ASN A 108 -7.67 -19.70 -8.77
CA ASN A 108 -8.37 -19.01 -9.84
C ASN A 108 -8.28 -19.75 -11.19
N HIS A 109 -7.60 -20.90 -11.25
CA HIS A 109 -7.39 -21.71 -12.46
C HIS A 109 -6.73 -20.92 -13.60
N VAL A 110 -5.76 -20.08 -13.27
CA VAL A 110 -4.93 -19.32 -14.23
C VAL A 110 -3.47 -19.77 -14.17
N SER A 111 -2.64 -19.29 -15.10
CA SER A 111 -1.20 -19.57 -15.04
C SER A 111 -0.52 -18.80 -13.88
N VAL A 112 0.60 -19.33 -13.37
CA VAL A 112 1.39 -18.65 -12.34
C VAL A 112 1.91 -17.30 -12.84
N ASP A 113 2.28 -17.20 -14.11
CA ASP A 113 2.74 -15.94 -14.72
C ASP A 113 1.62 -14.90 -14.81
N GLU A 114 0.40 -15.33 -15.09
CA GLU A 114 -0.77 -14.44 -15.09
C GLU A 114 -1.08 -13.91 -13.69
N ALA A 115 -1.10 -14.79 -12.69
CA ALA A 115 -1.30 -14.42 -11.30
C ALA A 115 -0.18 -13.48 -10.80
N LEU A 116 1.09 -13.77 -11.14
CA LEU A 116 2.23 -12.93 -10.81
C LEU A 116 2.14 -11.54 -11.48
N THR A 117 1.72 -11.50 -12.75
CA THR A 117 1.51 -10.25 -13.48
C THR A 117 0.40 -9.41 -12.86
N ALA A 118 -0.71 -10.04 -12.47
CA ALA A 118 -1.81 -9.36 -11.79
C ALA A 118 -1.36 -8.76 -10.45
N LEU A 119 -0.61 -9.52 -9.65
CA LEU A 119 -0.04 -9.06 -8.38
C LEU A 119 0.96 -7.92 -8.60
N ALA A 120 1.81 -8.01 -9.62
CA ALA A 120 2.77 -6.97 -9.97
C ALA A 120 2.08 -5.64 -10.35
N ARG A 121 1.02 -5.69 -11.15
CA ARG A 121 0.23 -4.49 -11.53
C ARG A 121 -0.37 -3.79 -10.30
N HIS A 122 -0.81 -4.54 -9.33
CA HIS A 122 -1.32 -4.02 -8.07
C HIS A 122 -0.21 -3.42 -7.22
N ASP A 123 0.87 -4.18 -6.97
CA ASP A 123 1.91 -3.81 -6.01
C ASP A 123 2.85 -2.71 -6.52
N MET A 124 2.99 -2.54 -7.83
CA MET A 124 3.83 -1.45 -8.39
C MET A 124 3.31 -0.05 -8.05
N LEU A 125 2.04 0.09 -7.67
CA LEU A 125 1.42 1.35 -7.25
C LEU A 125 1.42 1.52 -5.73
N ILE A 126 1.84 0.51 -4.96
CA ILE A 126 1.88 0.55 -3.50
C ILE A 126 3.31 0.85 -3.06
N LEU A 127 3.52 2.05 -2.53
CA LEU A 127 4.84 2.57 -2.18
C LEU A 127 5.12 2.60 -0.67
N ASN A 128 4.13 2.22 0.14
CA ASN A 128 4.30 2.14 1.59
C ASN A 128 4.92 0.79 1.97
N GLU A 129 5.94 0.84 2.81
CA GLU A 129 6.49 -0.36 3.43
C GLU A 129 5.44 -0.97 4.38
N GLU A 130 5.13 -2.24 4.18
CA GLU A 130 4.39 -3.06 5.13
C GLU A 130 5.33 -4.08 5.75
N LYS A 131 5.04 -4.49 6.98
CA LYS A 131 5.94 -5.29 7.82
C LYS A 131 6.51 -6.54 7.12
N ASP A 132 5.75 -7.14 6.20
CA ASP A 132 6.13 -8.40 5.56
C ASP A 132 6.07 -8.33 4.01
N ARG A 133 5.88 -7.13 3.46
CA ARG A 133 5.81 -6.92 2.01
C ARG A 133 6.88 -5.95 1.53
N PRO A 134 7.90 -6.44 0.81
CA PRO A 134 8.89 -5.57 0.16
C PRO A 134 8.22 -4.65 -0.87
N ILE A 135 8.71 -3.40 -0.99
CA ILE A 135 8.27 -2.48 -2.05
C ILE A 135 8.67 -3.07 -3.41
N TYR A 136 7.77 -2.94 -4.40
CA TYR A 136 7.99 -3.44 -5.76
C TYR A 136 9.22 -2.83 -6.45
N TRP A 137 9.53 -1.55 -6.18
CA TRP A 137 10.58 -0.80 -6.85
C TRP A 137 11.87 -0.72 -6.05
N VAL A 138 13.01 -0.91 -6.72
CA VAL A 138 14.35 -0.65 -6.17
C VAL A 138 15.15 0.20 -7.12
N LYS A 139 15.93 1.16 -6.59
CA LYS A 139 16.80 2.02 -7.40
C LYS A 139 18.02 1.23 -7.88
N ILE A 140 18.36 1.34 -9.16
CA ILE A 140 19.60 0.81 -9.73
C ILE A 140 20.76 1.59 -9.11
N LYS A 141 21.78 0.86 -8.63
CA LYS A 141 23.02 1.46 -8.10
C LYS A 141 23.93 1.91 -9.22
#